data_bc05c82c6985aae04deeb8fe526a081e
#
_entry.id   bc05c82c6985aae04deeb8fe526a081e
#
_cell.length_a   1.000
_cell.length_b   1.000
_cell.length_c   1.000
_cell.angle_alpha   90.00
_cell.angle_beta   90.00
_cell.angle_gamma   90.00
#
_symmetry.space_group_name_H-M   'P 1'
#
loop_
_entity.id
_entity.type
_entity.pdbx_description
1 polymer ?
#
loop_
_entity_poly.entity_id
_entity_poly.type
_entity_poly.pdbx_seq_one_letter_code
_entity_poly.pdbx_strand_id
1 'polypeptide(L)'
;MAESDLATNPQATALAIILESSHTPHTLSAYRGALTPQELDAPEVETEALAFGAALHDLGWMRRVEVRGSDRFRWLSGMVTNTVNDLFPNTGAWNLVLDAQGHIQGDLTVWRGGEEQSPQRRSPVSPPRDDNGGQDKLRGTPFAGESGLQLEIASDQFDKLLAHLNKFIVMDDVELVPLDTDQVGETGSETAIGLTGPLVPEVLERVGLPVMTIPMAGTSVEWNGMDVRILRGYGVLAPQYEFWLPSAGLSKLWSFLRTGGAVPVGCAAVEAFRIAEGIPAYGIDMVERDLPQETAQMRALHFSKGCYLGQEIVERIRARGAVHRHLRPLELAGAVPPAGTELTLDDGTVAGTITSAAELPLRSGARQFALGMIRADAEAKSQSFRYKFGAAEGMASILETPPRLGKGRA
;
A
#
# COMPACT_ATOMS: atom_id res chain seq x y z
N MET A 1 20.96 -25.00 16.31
CA MET A 1 19.89 -25.76 15.63
C MET A 1 19.00 -24.71 15.03
N ALA A 2 18.99 -24.61 13.72
CA ALA A 2 18.15 -23.65 13.01
C ALA A 2 16.68 -24.10 13.15
N GLU A 3 15.84 -23.25 13.74
CA GLU A 3 14.40 -23.40 13.63
C GLU A 3 14.04 -23.25 12.16
N SER A 4 13.51 -24.32 11.61
CA SER A 4 13.00 -24.36 10.26
C SER A 4 11.84 -23.37 10.15
N ASP A 5 12.02 -22.33 9.34
CA ASP A 5 10.93 -21.54 8.80
C ASP A 5 9.88 -22.49 8.22
N LEU A 6 8.78 -22.65 8.96
CA LEU A 6 7.54 -23.19 8.41
C LEU A 6 6.98 -22.09 7.50
N ALA A 7 7.47 -22.04 6.27
CA ALA A 7 6.82 -21.30 5.21
C ALA A 7 5.41 -21.91 5.05
N THR A 8 4.42 -21.30 5.67
CA THR A 8 3.01 -21.59 5.40
C THR A 8 2.79 -21.41 3.91
N ASN A 9 2.29 -22.44 3.22
CA ASN A 9 1.92 -22.31 1.82
C ASN A 9 0.94 -21.13 1.68
N PRO A 10 1.19 -20.17 0.77
CA PRO A 10 0.33 -19.02 0.60
C PRO A 10 -1.08 -19.50 0.24
N GLN A 11 -2.09 -18.96 0.93
CA GLN A 11 -3.49 -19.28 0.70
C GLN A 11 -4.07 -18.40 -0.41
N ALA A 12 -5.07 -18.93 -1.14
CA ALA A 12 -5.76 -18.17 -2.16
C ALA A 12 -6.62 -17.08 -1.52
N THR A 13 -6.57 -15.88 -2.11
CA THR A 13 -7.43 -14.75 -1.69
C THR A 13 -8.90 -15.06 -1.97
N ALA A 14 -9.80 -14.34 -1.31
CA ALA A 14 -11.24 -14.45 -1.55
C ALA A 14 -11.62 -14.19 -3.02
N LEU A 15 -10.95 -13.22 -3.67
CA LEU A 15 -11.17 -12.95 -5.08
C LEU A 15 -10.70 -14.11 -5.96
N ALA A 16 -9.52 -14.66 -5.71
CA ALA A 16 -8.99 -15.81 -6.45
C ALA A 16 -9.99 -16.99 -6.42
N ILE A 17 -10.54 -17.31 -5.24
CA ILE A 17 -11.54 -18.39 -5.07
C ILE A 17 -12.83 -18.10 -5.86
N ILE A 18 -13.31 -16.85 -5.86
CA ILE A 18 -14.50 -16.43 -6.61
C ILE A 18 -14.26 -16.57 -8.11
N LEU A 19 -13.11 -16.16 -8.61
CA LEU A 19 -12.78 -16.25 -10.04
C LEU A 19 -12.63 -17.70 -10.50
N GLU A 20 -12.02 -18.57 -9.70
CA GLU A 20 -12.00 -20.01 -9.97
C GLU A 20 -13.40 -20.59 -10.06
N SER A 21 -14.26 -20.27 -9.09
CA SER A 21 -15.64 -20.77 -9.04
C SER A 21 -16.49 -20.29 -10.22
N SER A 22 -16.20 -19.13 -10.78
CA SER A 22 -16.87 -18.56 -11.96
C SER A 22 -16.28 -19.01 -13.29
N HIS A 23 -15.27 -19.91 -13.27
CA HIS A 23 -14.54 -20.37 -14.46
C HIS A 23 -13.95 -19.22 -15.29
N THR A 24 -13.62 -18.10 -14.67
CA THR A 24 -12.92 -16.99 -15.32
C THR A 24 -11.47 -17.42 -15.58
N PRO A 25 -10.98 -17.41 -16.81
CA PRO A 25 -9.58 -17.76 -17.08
C PRO A 25 -8.64 -16.82 -16.35
N HIS A 26 -7.75 -17.36 -15.55
CA HIS A 26 -6.71 -16.63 -14.84
C HIS A 26 -5.62 -17.59 -14.37
N THR A 27 -4.44 -17.05 -14.11
CA THR A 27 -3.36 -17.76 -13.43
C THR A 27 -3.19 -17.19 -12.02
N LEU A 28 -2.83 -18.03 -11.06
CA LEU A 28 -2.52 -17.58 -9.71
C LEU A 28 -1.00 -17.45 -9.54
N SER A 29 -0.59 -16.44 -8.81
CA SER A 29 0.81 -16.25 -8.40
C SER A 29 0.88 -15.93 -6.91
N ALA A 30 1.97 -16.34 -6.27
CA ALA A 30 2.28 -15.88 -4.91
C ALA A 30 2.68 -14.41 -4.96
N TYR A 31 1.89 -13.57 -4.29
CA TYR A 31 2.12 -12.13 -4.21
C TYR A 31 1.86 -11.65 -2.80
N ARG A 32 2.85 -11.03 -2.17
CA ARG A 32 2.76 -10.45 -0.82
C ARG A 32 2.20 -11.42 0.24
N GLY A 33 2.53 -12.72 0.13
CA GLY A 33 2.16 -13.76 1.10
C GLY A 33 0.82 -14.46 0.82
N ALA A 34 0.13 -14.16 -0.28
CA ALA A 34 -1.11 -14.84 -0.68
C ALA A 34 -1.05 -15.30 -2.15
N LEU A 35 -1.90 -16.26 -2.52
CA LEU A 35 -2.14 -16.60 -3.93
C LEU A 35 -3.22 -15.66 -4.48
N THR A 36 -2.87 -14.86 -5.48
CA THR A 36 -3.74 -13.85 -6.09
C THR A 36 -3.71 -13.98 -7.61
N PRO A 37 -4.75 -13.51 -8.32
CA PRO A 37 -4.75 -13.51 -9.79
C PRO A 37 -3.55 -12.75 -10.34
N GLN A 38 -2.74 -13.43 -11.17
CA GLN A 38 -1.53 -12.86 -11.76
C GLN A 38 -1.87 -11.93 -12.92
N GLU A 39 -2.74 -12.39 -13.83
CA GLU A 39 -3.21 -11.69 -15.02
C GLU A 39 -4.69 -11.99 -15.22
N LEU A 40 -5.49 -11.00 -15.59
CA LEU A 40 -6.94 -11.11 -15.85
C LEU A 40 -7.31 -10.68 -17.26
N ASP A 41 -6.41 -9.94 -17.95
CA ASP A 41 -6.52 -9.50 -19.33
C ASP A 41 -5.09 -9.40 -19.94
N ALA A 42 -4.98 -8.96 -21.19
CA ALA A 42 -3.68 -8.71 -21.79
C ALA A 42 -2.88 -7.65 -21.01
N PRO A 43 -1.56 -7.82 -20.83
CA PRO A 43 -0.74 -6.93 -20.00
C PRO A 43 -0.87 -5.44 -20.37
N GLU A 44 -1.00 -5.12 -21.66
CA GLU A 44 -1.19 -3.73 -22.12
C GLU A 44 -2.54 -3.16 -21.70
N VAL A 45 -3.60 -3.97 -21.63
CA VAL A 45 -4.93 -3.55 -21.20
C VAL A 45 -4.91 -3.24 -19.69
N GLU A 46 -4.26 -4.11 -18.92
CA GLU A 46 -4.16 -3.97 -17.49
C GLU A 46 -3.33 -2.73 -17.09
N THR A 47 -2.17 -2.54 -17.70
CA THR A 47 -1.30 -1.39 -17.40
C THR A 47 -1.88 -0.07 -17.91
N GLU A 48 -2.59 -0.06 -19.04
CA GLU A 48 -3.35 1.11 -19.51
C GLU A 48 -4.47 1.49 -18.52
N ALA A 49 -5.14 0.51 -17.93
CA ALA A 49 -6.16 0.77 -16.92
C ALA A 49 -5.57 1.45 -15.66
N LEU A 50 -4.39 1.03 -15.22
CA LEU A 50 -3.67 1.66 -14.10
C LEU A 50 -3.18 3.07 -14.45
N ALA A 51 -2.61 3.23 -15.66
CA ALA A 51 -1.96 4.47 -16.05
C ALA A 51 -2.94 5.57 -16.51
N PHE A 52 -4.08 5.19 -17.13
CA PHE A 52 -4.98 6.13 -17.80
C PHE A 52 -6.46 5.88 -17.55
N GLY A 53 -6.83 4.78 -16.91
CA GLY A 53 -8.18 4.32 -16.65
C GLY A 53 -8.52 4.25 -15.16
N ALA A 54 -9.24 3.19 -14.82
CA ALA A 54 -9.55 2.77 -13.45
C ALA A 54 -9.40 1.25 -13.36
N ALA A 55 -8.32 0.79 -12.79
CA ALA A 55 -7.96 -0.62 -12.63
C ALA A 55 -8.53 -1.18 -11.33
N LEU A 56 -9.22 -2.28 -11.41
CA LEU A 56 -9.82 -3.01 -10.28
C LEU A 56 -8.98 -4.25 -10.00
N HIS A 57 -8.43 -4.39 -8.79
CA HIS A 57 -7.47 -5.43 -8.44
C HIS A 57 -7.70 -6.04 -7.06
N ASP A 58 -7.09 -7.19 -6.84
CA ASP A 58 -7.12 -7.90 -5.57
C ASP A 58 -6.25 -7.20 -4.51
N LEU A 59 -6.79 -7.03 -3.31
CA LEU A 59 -6.07 -6.65 -2.10
C LEU A 59 -6.27 -7.65 -0.96
N GLY A 60 -6.76 -8.85 -1.24
CA GLY A 60 -6.95 -9.91 -0.25
C GLY A 60 -5.65 -10.41 0.39
N TRP A 61 -4.49 -9.95 -0.11
CA TRP A 61 -3.17 -10.16 0.51
C TRP A 61 -2.84 -9.15 1.63
N MET A 62 -3.68 -8.13 1.86
CA MET A 62 -3.59 -7.23 3.01
C MET A 62 -4.38 -7.81 4.18
N ARG A 63 -3.82 -7.69 5.37
CA ARG A 63 -4.45 -8.12 6.63
C ARG A 63 -4.60 -6.93 7.57
N ARG A 64 -5.60 -7.00 8.45
CA ARG A 64 -5.90 -5.93 9.39
C ARG A 64 -5.82 -6.41 10.83
N VAL A 65 -5.41 -5.48 11.70
CA VAL A 65 -5.33 -5.68 13.15
C VAL A 65 -6.03 -4.50 13.82
N GLU A 66 -6.97 -4.78 14.70
CA GLU A 66 -7.51 -3.77 15.59
C GLU A 66 -6.60 -3.63 16.82
N VAL A 67 -6.28 -2.39 17.19
CA VAL A 67 -5.51 -2.08 18.40
C VAL A 67 -6.47 -1.63 19.48
N ARG A 68 -6.67 -2.46 20.50
CA ARG A 68 -7.59 -2.23 21.64
C ARG A 68 -6.85 -1.77 22.89
N GLY A 69 -7.61 -1.38 23.90
CA GLY A 69 -7.11 -0.98 25.21
C GLY A 69 -6.98 0.54 25.40
N SER A 70 -6.91 0.98 26.65
CA SER A 70 -6.87 2.41 27.00
C SER A 70 -5.54 3.08 26.63
N ASP A 71 -4.46 2.31 26.57
CA ASP A 71 -3.11 2.79 26.24
C ASP A 71 -2.77 2.78 24.76
N ARG A 72 -3.66 2.30 23.88
CA ARG A 72 -3.40 2.02 22.46
C ARG A 72 -2.74 3.16 21.69
N PHE A 73 -3.17 4.40 21.89
CA PHE A 73 -2.60 5.55 21.19
C PHE A 73 -1.17 5.85 21.63
N ARG A 74 -0.95 5.90 22.94
CA ARG A 74 0.35 6.16 23.54
C ARG A 74 1.35 5.07 23.17
N TRP A 75 0.93 3.82 23.35
CA TRP A 75 1.77 2.65 23.06
C TRP A 75 2.13 2.58 21.57
N LEU A 76 1.14 2.63 20.68
CA LEU A 76 1.39 2.54 19.25
C LEU A 76 2.27 3.71 18.76
N SER A 77 2.05 4.92 19.28
CA SER A 77 2.92 6.07 18.97
C SER A 77 4.38 5.80 19.38
N GLY A 78 4.63 5.00 20.40
CA GLY A 78 5.98 4.56 20.79
C GLY A 78 6.57 3.45 19.90
N MET A 79 5.78 2.80 19.06
CA MET A 79 6.20 1.64 18.27
C MET A 79 6.45 1.96 16.78
N VAL A 80 5.92 3.06 16.27
CA VAL A 80 5.94 3.39 14.84
C VAL A 80 6.60 4.75 14.57
N THR A 81 7.08 4.96 13.36
CA THR A 81 7.91 6.13 13.01
C THR A 81 7.12 7.37 12.65
N ASN A 82 5.87 7.25 12.22
CA ASN A 82 5.02 8.38 11.84
C ASN A 82 4.02 8.72 12.96
N THR A 83 3.20 9.75 12.75
CA THR A 83 2.21 10.20 13.74
C THR A 83 1.11 9.16 13.96
N VAL A 84 0.64 9.08 15.21
CA VAL A 84 -0.55 8.33 15.62
C VAL A 84 -1.50 9.24 16.39
N ASN A 85 -0.95 9.99 17.36
CA ASN A 85 -1.74 10.84 18.24
C ASN A 85 -2.37 12.03 17.51
N ASP A 86 -1.69 12.54 16.47
CA ASP A 86 -2.13 13.71 15.70
C ASP A 86 -2.93 13.32 14.44
N LEU A 87 -3.21 12.03 14.22
CA LEU A 87 -4.12 11.63 13.16
C LEU A 87 -5.51 12.19 13.41
N PHE A 88 -6.09 12.81 12.41
CA PHE A 88 -7.50 13.19 12.45
C PHE A 88 -8.39 11.95 12.36
N PRO A 89 -9.62 11.99 12.90
CA PRO A 89 -10.61 10.94 12.66
C PRO A 89 -10.77 10.65 11.18
N ASN A 90 -10.88 9.37 10.83
CA ASN A 90 -10.98 8.86 9.46
C ASN A 90 -9.78 9.20 8.56
N THR A 91 -8.59 9.31 9.15
CA THR A 91 -7.34 9.43 8.39
C THR A 91 -6.33 8.38 8.79
N GLY A 92 -5.35 8.17 7.92
CA GLY A 92 -4.28 7.22 8.13
C GLY A 92 -2.90 7.81 7.89
N ALA A 93 -1.88 7.05 8.27
CA ALA A 93 -0.48 7.34 7.96
C ALA A 93 0.30 6.05 7.74
N TRP A 94 1.14 6.03 6.72
CA TRP A 94 2.11 4.97 6.51
C TRP A 94 3.28 5.10 7.48
N ASN A 95 3.71 4.00 8.03
CA ASN A 95 4.71 3.93 9.08
C ASN A 95 5.73 2.82 8.81
N LEU A 96 6.93 3.01 9.32
CA LEU A 96 7.90 1.93 9.52
C LEU A 96 7.87 1.48 10.99
N VAL A 97 8.13 0.21 11.23
CA VAL A 97 8.38 -0.36 12.55
C VAL A 97 9.87 -0.67 12.64
N LEU A 98 10.50 -0.26 13.74
CA LEU A 98 11.93 -0.39 13.92
C LEU A 98 12.28 -1.29 15.11
N ASP A 99 13.53 -1.77 15.14
CA ASP A 99 14.16 -2.30 16.35
C ASP A 99 14.86 -1.18 17.14
N ALA A 100 15.45 -1.54 18.28
CA ALA A 100 16.17 -0.60 19.13
C ALA A 100 17.45 -0.03 18.48
N GLN A 101 17.98 -0.69 17.44
CA GLN A 101 19.12 -0.27 16.64
C GLN A 101 18.71 0.62 15.45
N GLY A 102 17.42 0.88 15.29
CA GLY A 102 16.85 1.71 14.23
C GLY A 102 16.71 1.00 12.88
N HIS A 103 16.87 -0.33 12.84
CA HIS A 103 16.67 -1.11 11.62
C HIS A 103 15.19 -1.40 11.39
N ILE A 104 14.78 -1.40 10.13
CA ILE A 104 13.41 -1.64 9.71
C ILE A 104 13.03 -3.11 9.97
N GLN A 105 11.95 -3.32 10.70
CA GLN A 105 11.37 -4.65 10.97
C GLN A 105 10.17 -4.95 10.06
N GLY A 106 9.58 -3.92 9.50
CA GLY A 106 8.44 -3.98 8.60
C GLY A 106 7.84 -2.60 8.38
N ASP A 107 6.77 -2.56 7.57
CA ASP A 107 5.96 -1.38 7.35
C ASP A 107 4.47 -1.69 7.52
N LEU A 108 3.71 -0.68 7.88
CA LEU A 108 2.27 -0.77 8.06
C LEU A 108 1.59 0.59 7.87
N THR A 109 0.29 0.56 7.58
CA THR A 109 -0.53 1.77 7.62
C THR A 109 -1.35 1.77 8.90
N VAL A 110 -1.30 2.88 9.64
CA VAL A 110 -2.17 3.12 10.79
C VAL A 110 -3.36 3.93 10.33
N TRP A 111 -4.57 3.44 10.61
CA TRP A 111 -5.83 4.16 10.38
C TRP A 111 -6.49 4.50 11.71
N ARG A 112 -6.91 5.77 11.86
CA ARG A 112 -7.72 6.22 13.00
C ARG A 112 -9.19 6.26 12.60
N GLY A 113 -10.04 5.50 13.28
CA GLY A 113 -11.50 5.57 13.14
C GLY A 113 -12.07 6.91 13.56
N GLY A 114 -13.30 7.21 13.12
CA GLY A 114 -14.05 8.38 13.56
C GLY A 114 -14.49 8.24 15.01
N GLU A 115 -14.67 9.35 15.73
CA GLU A 115 -15.33 9.36 17.02
C GLU A 115 -16.83 9.14 16.80
N GLU A 116 -17.44 8.25 17.60
CA GLU A 116 -18.89 8.22 17.75
C GLU A 116 -19.33 9.62 18.22
N GLN A 117 -20.18 10.29 17.43
CA GLN A 117 -20.86 11.46 17.96
C GLN A 117 -21.75 10.98 19.10
N SER A 118 -21.28 11.18 20.32
CA SER A 118 -22.12 11.07 21.53
C SER A 118 -23.43 11.82 21.26
N PRO A 119 -24.62 11.23 21.56
CA PRO A 119 -25.91 11.86 21.25
C PRO A 119 -26.19 13.17 21.96
N GLN A 120 -25.27 13.70 22.72
CA GLN A 120 -25.41 14.90 23.54
C GLN A 120 -24.55 16.05 23.06
N ARG A 121 -24.92 16.65 21.94
CA ARG A 121 -24.78 18.10 21.64
C ARG A 121 -25.45 18.43 20.29
N ARG A 122 -26.76 18.33 20.25
CA ARG A 122 -27.53 19.10 19.27
C ARG A 122 -27.81 20.48 19.90
N SER A 123 -27.02 21.49 19.53
CA SER A 123 -27.46 22.86 19.65
C SER A 123 -28.49 23.12 18.56
N PRO A 124 -29.62 23.76 18.88
CA PRO A 124 -30.67 24.00 17.91
C PRO A 124 -30.36 25.26 17.07
N VAL A 125 -29.74 25.04 15.90
CA VAL A 125 -29.85 26.05 14.83
C VAL A 125 -30.39 25.31 13.63
N SER A 126 -31.67 25.48 13.39
CA SER A 126 -32.38 25.01 12.21
C SER A 126 -31.95 25.83 11.00
N PRO A 127 -31.45 25.18 9.91
CA PRO A 127 -31.46 25.84 8.60
C PRO A 127 -32.88 25.80 7.99
N PRO A 128 -33.23 26.74 7.09
CA PRO A 128 -34.55 26.77 6.48
C PRO A 128 -34.82 25.53 5.63
N ARG A 129 -36.09 25.11 5.66
CA ARG A 129 -36.62 24.03 4.81
C ARG A 129 -36.70 24.53 3.37
N ASP A 130 -35.95 23.90 2.48
CA ASP A 130 -36.25 23.89 1.06
C ASP A 130 -36.89 22.55 0.69
N ASP A 131 -38.22 22.65 0.40
CA ASP A 131 -39.00 21.56 -0.18
C ASP A 131 -38.59 21.37 -1.65
N ASN A 132 -37.72 20.43 -1.92
CA ASN A 132 -37.63 19.78 -3.24
C ASN A 132 -37.14 18.35 -3.04
N GLY A 133 -38.05 17.43 -3.32
CA GLY A 133 -37.85 15.99 -3.23
C GLY A 133 -36.80 15.48 -4.23
N GLY A 134 -36.03 14.52 -3.76
CA GLY A 134 -35.29 13.62 -4.60
C GLY A 134 -33.79 13.66 -4.41
N GLN A 135 -33.28 12.56 -3.93
CA GLN A 135 -31.90 12.13 -3.74
C GLN A 135 -31.39 12.25 -2.31
N ASP A 136 -31.71 11.20 -1.55
CA ASP A 136 -30.93 10.84 -0.36
C ASP A 136 -29.53 10.46 -0.83
N LYS A 137 -28.64 11.47 -0.90
CA LYS A 137 -27.22 11.25 -1.19
C LYS A 137 -26.63 10.51 0.01
N LEU A 138 -26.09 9.33 -0.23
CA LEU A 138 -25.29 8.54 0.69
C LEU A 138 -24.35 9.49 1.46
N ARG A 139 -24.72 9.87 2.67
CA ARG A 139 -23.82 10.54 3.59
C ARG A 139 -22.94 9.46 4.18
N GLY A 140 -21.63 9.51 3.87
CA GLY A 140 -20.66 8.66 4.51
C GLY A 140 -20.80 8.78 6.03
N THR A 141 -20.99 7.66 6.70
CA THR A 141 -20.94 7.56 8.16
C THR A 141 -19.49 7.45 8.62
N PRO A 142 -19.13 8.00 9.79
CA PRO A 142 -17.83 7.69 10.40
C PRO A 142 -17.64 6.17 10.50
N PHE A 143 -16.39 5.69 10.51
CA PHE A 143 -16.11 4.27 10.74
C PHE A 143 -16.99 3.77 11.89
N ALA A 144 -17.91 2.84 11.60
CA ALA A 144 -18.82 2.29 12.61
C ALA A 144 -18.00 1.53 13.66
N GLY A 145 -18.15 1.95 14.94
CA GLY A 145 -17.45 1.39 16.09
C GLY A 145 -16.31 2.27 16.54
N GLU A 146 -16.34 2.60 17.81
CA GLU A 146 -15.42 3.34 18.67
C GLU A 146 -14.17 3.94 17.99
N SER A 147 -13.68 5.08 18.45
CA SER A 147 -12.44 5.77 18.06
C SER A 147 -11.23 4.82 18.12
N GLY A 148 -11.24 3.81 17.24
CA GLY A 148 -10.28 2.70 17.19
C GLY A 148 -9.07 3.04 16.34
N LEU A 149 -7.97 2.36 16.62
CA LEU A 149 -6.81 2.29 15.74
C LEU A 149 -6.83 0.94 15.02
N GLN A 150 -6.55 0.97 13.74
CA GLN A 150 -6.39 -0.23 12.94
C GLN A 150 -5.07 -0.18 12.17
N LEU A 151 -4.44 -1.34 12.04
CA LEU A 151 -3.21 -1.52 11.28
C LEU A 151 -3.55 -2.29 10.01
N GLU A 152 -2.96 -1.90 8.91
CA GLU A 152 -2.93 -2.66 7.66
C GLU A 152 -1.52 -3.14 7.41
N ILE A 153 -1.37 -4.42 7.19
CA ILE A 153 -0.09 -5.12 7.09
C ILE A 153 -0.19 -6.14 5.94
N ALA A 154 0.82 -6.20 5.08
CA ALA A 154 0.89 -7.23 4.05
C ALA A 154 1.12 -8.62 4.68
N SER A 155 0.51 -9.66 4.10
CA SER A 155 0.51 -11.01 4.67
C SER A 155 1.91 -11.61 4.79
N ASP A 156 2.84 -11.26 3.89
CA ASP A 156 4.23 -11.75 3.92
C ASP A 156 5.05 -11.29 5.14
N GLN A 157 4.64 -10.23 5.81
CA GLN A 157 5.30 -9.71 7.01
C GLN A 157 4.42 -9.75 8.27
N PHE A 158 3.16 -10.17 8.14
CA PHE A 158 2.14 -10.04 9.17
C PHE A 158 2.53 -10.70 10.50
N ASP A 159 2.82 -12.00 10.48
CA ASP A 159 3.09 -12.76 11.71
C ASP A 159 4.38 -12.30 12.39
N LYS A 160 5.44 -12.02 11.60
CA LYS A 160 6.70 -11.47 12.08
C LYS A 160 6.49 -10.12 12.77
N LEU A 161 5.75 -9.22 12.10
CA LEU A 161 5.54 -7.87 12.60
C LEU A 161 4.65 -7.87 13.84
N LEU A 162 3.61 -8.69 13.86
CA LEU A 162 2.74 -8.85 15.02
C LEU A 162 3.49 -9.42 16.22
N ALA A 163 4.32 -10.44 16.00
CA ALA A 163 5.19 -11.00 17.04
C ALA A 163 6.20 -9.97 17.56
N HIS A 164 6.75 -9.13 16.67
CA HIS A 164 7.64 -8.04 17.08
C HIS A 164 6.91 -7.01 17.97
N LEU A 165 5.74 -6.53 17.57
CA LEU A 165 4.95 -5.57 18.32
C LEU A 165 4.51 -6.13 19.69
N ASN A 166 4.05 -7.39 19.74
CA ASN A 166 3.62 -8.04 20.99
C ASN A 166 4.74 -8.13 22.04
N LYS A 167 6.02 -8.19 21.67
CA LYS A 167 7.14 -8.20 22.63
C LYS A 167 7.21 -6.95 23.49
N PHE A 168 6.63 -5.84 23.03
CA PHE A 168 6.65 -4.54 23.71
C PHE A 168 5.35 -4.22 24.47
N ILE A 169 4.39 -5.15 24.50
CA ILE A 169 3.21 -5.05 25.37
C ILE A 169 3.56 -5.73 26.71
N VAL A 170 4.04 -4.94 27.68
CA VAL A 170 4.51 -5.49 28.96
C VAL A 170 3.57 -5.11 30.11
N MET A 171 3.26 -3.82 30.27
CA MET A 171 2.41 -3.30 31.32
C MET A 171 1.30 -2.38 30.80
N ASP A 172 1.26 -2.20 29.49
CA ASP A 172 0.27 -1.37 28.82
C ASP A 172 -1.05 -2.13 28.65
N ASP A 173 -2.15 -1.44 28.86
CA ASP A 173 -3.49 -1.95 28.51
C ASP A 173 -3.69 -1.85 26.99
N VAL A 174 -3.13 -2.83 26.29
CA VAL A 174 -3.15 -2.93 24.81
C VAL A 174 -3.33 -4.37 24.40
N GLU A 175 -4.18 -4.59 23.40
CA GLU A 175 -4.38 -5.86 22.72
C GLU A 175 -4.34 -5.67 21.22
N LEU A 176 -3.61 -6.52 20.50
CA LEU A 176 -3.58 -6.58 19.04
C LEU A 176 -4.49 -7.71 18.59
N VAL A 177 -5.63 -7.39 17.99
CA VAL A 177 -6.66 -8.34 17.55
C VAL A 177 -6.66 -8.43 16.04
N PRO A 178 -6.14 -9.52 15.43
CA PRO A 178 -6.28 -9.76 14.00
C PRO A 178 -7.75 -9.79 13.60
N LEU A 179 -8.09 -9.07 12.53
CA LEU A 179 -9.40 -9.15 11.92
C LEU A 179 -9.30 -10.25 10.87
N ASP A 180 -9.79 -11.45 11.21
CA ASP A 180 -9.60 -12.65 10.41
C ASP A 180 -10.07 -12.45 8.98
N THR A 181 -9.10 -12.52 8.08
CA THR A 181 -9.32 -12.57 6.63
C THR A 181 -9.19 -14.00 6.09
N ASP A 182 -8.78 -14.95 6.93
CA ASP A 182 -8.31 -16.26 6.49
C ASP A 182 -9.43 -17.29 6.26
N GLN A 183 -10.69 -17.00 6.62
CA GLN A 183 -11.80 -17.94 6.46
C GLN A 183 -12.82 -17.40 5.48
N VAL A 184 -12.60 -17.72 4.21
CA VAL A 184 -13.55 -17.38 3.12
C VAL A 184 -14.88 -18.09 3.36
N GLY A 185 -15.94 -17.29 3.51
CA GLY A 185 -17.31 -17.79 3.66
C GLY A 185 -17.85 -17.85 5.08
N GLU A 186 -17.03 -17.56 6.12
CA GLU A 186 -17.57 -17.36 7.47
C GLU A 186 -18.16 -15.96 7.63
N THR A 187 -19.26 -15.90 8.40
CA THR A 187 -19.92 -14.64 8.74
C THR A 187 -18.98 -13.80 9.60
N GLY A 188 -18.31 -12.82 9.02
CA GLY A 188 -17.38 -11.94 9.72
C GLY A 188 -15.97 -11.82 9.12
N SER A 189 -15.58 -12.67 8.15
CA SER A 189 -14.29 -12.50 7.46
C SER A 189 -14.31 -11.27 6.56
N GLU A 190 -13.36 -10.35 6.76
CA GLU A 190 -13.17 -9.18 5.89
C GLU A 190 -12.18 -9.52 4.78
N THR A 191 -12.35 -8.87 3.64
CA THR A 191 -11.41 -8.88 2.52
C THR A 191 -11.36 -7.50 1.89
N ALA A 192 -10.41 -7.28 0.98
CA ALA A 192 -10.30 -6.02 0.28
C ALA A 192 -10.12 -6.19 -1.23
N ILE A 193 -10.58 -5.17 -1.97
CA ILE A 193 -10.23 -4.94 -3.37
C ILE A 193 -9.74 -3.50 -3.55
N GLY A 194 -8.83 -3.31 -4.51
CA GLY A 194 -8.27 -2.01 -4.85
C GLY A 194 -8.87 -1.45 -6.13
N LEU A 195 -8.93 -0.14 -6.20
CA LEU A 195 -9.29 0.60 -7.42
C LEU A 195 -8.25 1.71 -7.63
N THR A 196 -7.45 1.60 -8.69
CA THR A 196 -6.31 2.47 -8.95
C THR A 196 -6.37 3.05 -10.36
N GLY A 197 -6.11 4.34 -10.49
CA GLY A 197 -6.05 4.99 -11.80
C GLY A 197 -6.63 6.39 -11.82
N PRO A 198 -6.30 7.20 -12.85
CA PRO A 198 -6.74 8.60 -12.92
C PRO A 198 -8.26 8.77 -13.09
N LEU A 199 -8.97 7.77 -13.63
CA LEU A 199 -10.43 7.81 -13.81
C LEU A 199 -11.21 7.18 -12.67
N VAL A 200 -10.56 6.86 -11.54
CA VAL A 200 -11.25 6.32 -10.36
C VAL A 200 -12.32 7.25 -9.83
N PRO A 201 -12.10 8.58 -9.69
CA PRO A 201 -13.15 9.48 -9.26
C PRO A 201 -14.42 9.40 -10.13
N GLU A 202 -14.27 9.36 -11.44
CA GLU A 202 -15.39 9.26 -12.39
C GLU A 202 -16.13 7.92 -12.30
N VAL A 203 -15.40 6.82 -12.05
CA VAL A 203 -16.03 5.51 -11.79
C VAL A 203 -16.85 5.56 -10.52
N LEU A 204 -16.30 6.08 -9.42
CA LEU A 204 -16.99 6.19 -8.14
C LEU A 204 -18.23 7.08 -8.22
N GLU A 205 -18.14 8.24 -8.87
CA GLU A 205 -19.29 9.11 -9.11
C GLU A 205 -20.39 8.41 -9.92
N ARG A 206 -20.02 7.68 -10.96
CA ARG A 206 -20.96 6.93 -11.82
C ARG A 206 -21.73 5.86 -11.06
N VAL A 207 -21.08 5.19 -10.12
CA VAL A 207 -21.73 4.15 -9.29
C VAL A 207 -22.30 4.71 -7.98
N GLY A 208 -22.18 6.04 -7.73
CA GLY A 208 -22.72 6.70 -6.56
C GLY A 208 -21.95 6.44 -5.26
N LEU A 209 -20.69 6.05 -5.33
CA LEU A 209 -19.83 5.89 -4.16
C LEU A 209 -19.05 7.18 -3.85
N PRO A 210 -18.67 7.40 -2.58
CA PRO A 210 -17.94 8.61 -2.17
C PRO A 210 -16.59 8.76 -2.86
N VAL A 211 -16.29 9.97 -3.30
CA VAL A 211 -14.97 10.37 -3.78
C VAL A 211 -14.25 11.21 -2.72
N MET A 212 -13.10 10.74 -2.27
CA MET A 212 -12.25 11.47 -1.34
C MET A 212 -11.17 12.23 -2.11
N THR A 213 -11.00 13.51 -1.81
CA THR A 213 -9.98 14.38 -2.46
C THR A 213 -8.65 14.36 -1.72
N ILE A 214 -8.65 14.01 -0.43
CA ILE A 214 -7.45 14.03 0.42
C ILE A 214 -6.87 12.61 0.49
N PRO A 215 -5.58 12.40 0.14
CA PRO A 215 -4.90 11.13 0.38
C PRO A 215 -4.90 10.76 1.86
N MET A 216 -4.89 9.46 2.15
CA MET A 216 -4.95 8.91 3.50
C MET A 216 -6.21 9.32 4.28
N ALA A 217 -7.31 9.58 3.58
CA ALA A 217 -8.64 9.74 4.16
C ALA A 217 -9.51 8.52 3.90
N GLY A 218 -10.48 8.28 4.77
CA GLY A 218 -11.40 7.15 4.66
C GLY A 218 -12.82 7.51 5.06
N THR A 219 -13.76 6.66 4.70
CA THR A 219 -15.16 6.73 5.10
C THR A 219 -15.76 5.34 5.10
N SER A 220 -16.90 5.15 5.78
CA SER A 220 -17.72 3.96 5.65
C SER A 220 -19.05 4.30 5.00
N VAL A 221 -19.60 3.36 4.25
CA VAL A 221 -20.92 3.46 3.65
C VAL A 221 -21.68 2.16 3.90
N GLU A 222 -22.98 2.25 4.17
CA GLU A 222 -23.84 1.11 4.07
C GLU A 222 -24.16 0.84 2.60
N TRP A 223 -23.73 -0.31 2.10
CA TRP A 223 -23.95 -0.72 0.72
C TRP A 223 -24.55 -2.13 0.67
N ASN A 224 -25.75 -2.27 0.11
CA ASN A 224 -26.49 -3.53 0.06
C ASN A 224 -26.62 -4.24 1.43
N GLY A 225 -26.85 -3.47 2.50
CA GLY A 225 -26.99 -4.01 3.86
C GLY A 225 -25.66 -4.45 4.50
N MET A 226 -24.53 -4.04 3.92
CA MET A 226 -23.18 -4.31 4.43
C MET A 226 -22.43 -3.00 4.66
N ASP A 227 -21.61 -2.96 5.70
CA ASP A 227 -20.67 -1.87 5.89
C ASP A 227 -19.48 -2.06 4.95
N VAL A 228 -19.22 -1.06 4.10
CA VAL A 228 -18.06 -1.02 3.21
C VAL A 228 -17.20 0.16 3.59
N ARG A 229 -15.97 -0.11 3.99
CA ARG A 229 -14.99 0.96 4.21
C ARG A 229 -14.29 1.30 2.92
N ILE A 230 -14.23 2.57 2.63
CA ILE A 230 -13.57 3.12 1.45
C ILE A 230 -12.41 3.98 1.96
N LEU A 231 -11.19 3.56 1.65
CA LEU A 231 -9.97 4.25 2.03
C LEU A 231 -9.28 4.79 0.79
N ARG A 232 -8.77 6.01 0.84
CA ARG A 232 -7.92 6.55 -0.21
C ARG A 232 -6.47 6.43 0.22
N GLY A 233 -5.69 5.63 -0.50
CA GLY A 233 -4.26 5.49 -0.32
C GLY A 233 -3.46 6.70 -0.80
N TYR A 234 -2.16 6.56 -0.75
CA TYR A 234 -1.23 7.65 -1.12
C TYR A 234 -1.21 7.95 -2.61
N GLY A 235 -1.14 6.93 -3.47
CA GLY A 235 -1.09 7.02 -4.93
C GLY A 235 -0.12 8.09 -5.46
N VAL A 236 1.00 7.70 -6.00
CA VAL A 236 2.03 8.64 -6.50
C VAL A 236 1.71 9.06 -7.94
N LEU A 237 1.39 8.12 -8.81
CA LEU A 237 1.05 8.35 -10.22
C LEU A 237 -0.45 8.54 -10.43
N ALA A 238 -1.26 7.89 -9.61
CA ALA A 238 -2.73 7.90 -9.75
C ALA A 238 -3.42 7.76 -8.39
N PRO A 239 -4.70 8.21 -8.25
CA PRO A 239 -5.51 7.91 -7.09
C PRO A 239 -5.61 6.40 -6.86
N GLN A 240 -5.47 5.99 -5.60
CA GLN A 240 -5.61 4.60 -5.14
C GLN A 240 -6.70 4.55 -4.09
N TYR A 241 -7.62 3.61 -4.22
CA TYR A 241 -8.69 3.36 -3.26
C TYR A 241 -8.72 1.90 -2.86
N GLU A 242 -9.08 1.66 -1.63
CA GLU A 242 -9.28 0.34 -1.04
C GLU A 242 -10.72 0.23 -0.55
N PHE A 243 -11.33 -0.92 -0.81
CA PHE A 243 -12.68 -1.25 -0.37
C PHE A 243 -12.60 -2.47 0.53
N TRP A 244 -12.79 -2.24 1.82
CA TRP A 244 -12.83 -3.29 2.83
C TRP A 244 -14.27 -3.66 3.13
N LEU A 245 -14.59 -4.96 3.06
CA LEU A 245 -15.95 -5.44 3.19
C LEU A 245 -15.98 -6.91 3.64
N PRO A 246 -17.12 -7.41 4.17
CA PRO A 246 -17.32 -8.84 4.37
C PRO A 246 -17.13 -9.63 3.07
N SER A 247 -16.41 -10.74 3.11
CA SER A 247 -16.10 -11.56 1.92
C SER A 247 -17.33 -12.02 1.14
N ALA A 248 -18.47 -12.21 1.82
CA ALA A 248 -19.75 -12.52 1.20
C ALA A 248 -20.27 -11.44 0.22
N GLY A 249 -19.80 -10.18 0.37
CA GLY A 249 -20.15 -9.06 -0.50
C GLY A 249 -19.24 -8.88 -1.71
N LEU A 250 -18.08 -9.53 -1.70
CA LEU A 250 -16.99 -9.26 -2.63
C LEU A 250 -17.40 -9.39 -4.11
N SER A 251 -18.05 -10.51 -4.48
CA SER A 251 -18.49 -10.76 -5.87
C SER A 251 -19.46 -9.69 -6.37
N LYS A 252 -20.35 -9.20 -5.49
CA LYS A 252 -21.31 -8.15 -5.84
C LYS A 252 -20.62 -6.81 -6.04
N LEU A 253 -19.70 -6.43 -5.12
CA LEU A 253 -18.97 -5.16 -5.22
C LEU A 253 -18.03 -5.16 -6.44
N TRP A 254 -17.33 -6.27 -6.68
CA TRP A 254 -16.50 -6.46 -7.86
C TRP A 254 -17.28 -6.23 -9.16
N SER A 255 -18.42 -6.89 -9.28
CA SER A 255 -19.29 -6.74 -10.46
C SER A 255 -19.84 -5.32 -10.57
N PHE A 256 -20.20 -4.70 -9.46
CA PHE A 256 -20.76 -3.35 -9.41
C PHE A 256 -19.73 -2.29 -9.88
N LEU A 257 -18.49 -2.35 -9.42
CA LEU A 257 -17.43 -1.44 -9.86
C LEU A 257 -17.11 -1.61 -11.34
N ARG A 258 -17.18 -2.84 -11.87
CA ARG A 258 -17.05 -3.11 -13.30
C ARG A 258 -18.14 -2.45 -14.15
N THR A 259 -19.40 -2.41 -13.67
CA THR A 259 -20.47 -1.68 -14.37
C THR A 259 -20.19 -0.17 -14.42
N GLY A 260 -19.42 0.35 -13.46
CA GLY A 260 -18.91 1.73 -13.45
C GLY A 260 -17.79 2.00 -14.44
N GLY A 261 -17.24 0.97 -15.10
CA GLY A 261 -16.15 1.08 -16.06
C GLY A 261 -14.77 0.72 -15.48
N ALA A 262 -14.72 0.11 -14.28
CA ALA A 262 -13.47 -0.43 -13.76
C ALA A 262 -13.02 -1.66 -14.54
N VAL A 263 -11.73 -1.74 -14.86
CA VAL A 263 -11.11 -2.83 -15.63
C VAL A 263 -10.39 -3.77 -14.65
N PRO A 264 -10.73 -5.08 -14.61
CA PRO A 264 -9.98 -6.05 -13.81
C PRO A 264 -8.51 -6.13 -14.23
N VAL A 265 -7.61 -6.17 -13.25
CA VAL A 265 -6.17 -6.32 -13.47
C VAL A 265 -5.57 -7.28 -12.45
N GLY A 266 -4.54 -8.02 -12.87
CA GLY A 266 -3.81 -8.95 -12.04
C GLY A 266 -2.66 -8.30 -11.26
N CYS A 267 -2.07 -9.07 -10.33
CA CYS A 267 -0.98 -8.57 -9.47
C CYS A 267 0.31 -8.27 -10.25
N ALA A 268 0.52 -8.86 -11.42
CA ALA A 268 1.69 -8.55 -12.26
C ALA A 268 1.68 -7.09 -12.74
N ALA A 269 0.53 -6.59 -13.19
CA ALA A 269 0.38 -5.20 -13.58
C ALA A 269 0.46 -4.24 -12.38
N VAL A 270 -0.14 -4.62 -11.24
CA VAL A 270 -0.05 -3.84 -9.99
C VAL A 270 1.40 -3.71 -9.52
N GLU A 271 2.18 -4.80 -9.58
CA GLU A 271 3.60 -4.79 -9.20
C GLU A 271 4.43 -3.90 -10.14
N ALA A 272 4.23 -4.02 -11.46
CA ALA A 272 4.92 -3.17 -12.43
C ALA A 272 4.59 -1.68 -12.21
N PHE A 273 3.33 -1.37 -11.88
CA PHE A 273 2.89 0.00 -11.60
C PHE A 273 3.48 0.52 -10.28
N ARG A 274 3.52 -0.30 -9.21
CA ARG A 274 4.18 0.03 -7.93
C ARG A 274 5.65 0.43 -8.13
N ILE A 275 6.38 -0.36 -8.94
CA ILE A 275 7.79 -0.08 -9.25
C ILE A 275 7.93 1.25 -10.01
N ALA A 276 7.06 1.50 -10.99
CA ALA A 276 7.03 2.77 -11.72
C ALA A 276 6.68 3.97 -10.82
N GLU A 277 5.84 3.77 -9.79
CA GLU A 277 5.53 4.78 -8.76
C GLU A 277 6.70 5.05 -7.82
N GLY A 278 7.72 4.20 -7.78
CA GLY A 278 8.83 4.30 -6.83
C GLY A 278 8.43 3.91 -5.40
N ILE A 279 7.39 3.10 -5.23
CA ILE A 279 6.91 2.65 -3.91
C ILE A 279 7.64 1.35 -3.54
N PRO A 280 8.46 1.33 -2.48
CA PRO A 280 9.17 0.11 -2.07
C PRO A 280 8.25 -0.90 -1.40
N ALA A 281 8.64 -2.18 -1.50
CA ALA A 281 8.05 -3.28 -0.77
C ALA A 281 9.02 -3.82 0.29
N TYR A 282 8.52 -4.01 1.53
CA TYR A 282 9.32 -4.67 2.56
C TYR A 282 9.57 -6.14 2.19
N GLY A 283 10.78 -6.62 2.48
CA GLY A 283 11.25 -7.94 2.10
C GLY A 283 11.85 -8.02 0.68
N ILE A 284 11.62 -6.98 -0.15
CA ILE A 284 12.13 -6.88 -1.53
C ILE A 284 13.07 -5.66 -1.66
N ASP A 285 12.52 -4.47 -1.56
CA ASP A 285 13.24 -3.21 -1.75
C ASP A 285 13.77 -2.61 -0.45
N MET A 286 13.11 -2.93 0.65
CA MET A 286 13.50 -2.61 2.02
C MET A 286 13.63 -3.90 2.80
N VAL A 287 14.75 -4.10 3.48
CA VAL A 287 15.00 -5.32 4.26
C VAL A 287 15.38 -4.97 5.70
N GLU A 288 15.39 -5.97 6.57
CA GLU A 288 15.57 -5.83 8.03
C GLU A 288 16.83 -5.07 8.44
N ARG A 289 17.89 -5.07 7.63
CA ARG A 289 19.13 -4.34 7.91
C ARG A 289 19.13 -2.88 7.47
N ASP A 290 18.09 -2.43 6.76
CA ASP A 290 18.04 -1.07 6.22
C ASP A 290 17.60 -0.08 7.29
N LEU A 291 18.08 1.16 7.13
CA LEU A 291 17.69 2.28 7.97
C LEU A 291 16.60 3.12 7.27
N PRO A 292 15.68 3.75 8.01
CA PRO A 292 14.60 4.53 7.43
C PRO A 292 15.04 5.56 6.39
N GLN A 293 16.15 6.27 6.65
CA GLN A 293 16.65 7.28 5.73
C GLN A 293 17.25 6.70 4.43
N GLU A 294 17.72 5.45 4.47
CA GLU A 294 18.21 4.75 3.28
C GLU A 294 17.08 4.46 2.29
N THR A 295 15.85 4.27 2.77
CA THR A 295 14.70 4.00 1.91
C THR A 295 14.21 5.21 1.14
N ALA A 296 14.66 6.42 1.48
CA ALA A 296 14.21 7.70 0.93
C ALA A 296 12.68 7.95 1.09
N GLN A 297 11.99 7.17 1.94
CA GLN A 297 10.54 7.29 2.18
C GLN A 297 10.24 8.24 3.34
N MET A 298 10.53 9.52 3.15
CA MET A 298 10.37 10.55 4.19
C MET A 298 8.92 10.70 4.67
N ARG A 299 7.94 10.31 3.86
CA ARG A 299 6.51 10.31 4.20
C ARG A 299 6.14 9.30 5.30
N ALA A 300 7.00 8.31 5.57
CA ALA A 300 6.81 7.34 6.65
C ALA A 300 7.41 7.81 7.98
N LEU A 301 8.05 9.00 8.03
CA LEU A 301 8.76 9.52 9.18
C LEU A 301 8.15 10.84 9.65
N HIS A 302 7.96 10.97 10.98
CA HIS A 302 7.52 12.21 11.59
C HIS A 302 8.54 12.69 12.62
N PHE A 303 9.24 13.78 12.31
CA PHE A 303 10.38 14.26 13.10
C PHE A 303 10.01 15.11 14.33
N SER A 304 8.75 15.45 14.51
CA SER A 304 8.29 16.29 15.63
C SER A 304 7.36 15.54 16.59
N LYS A 305 7.16 14.23 16.40
CA LYS A 305 6.41 13.39 17.35
C LYS A 305 7.26 13.02 18.57
N GLY A 306 6.62 12.49 19.61
CA GLY A 306 7.29 11.97 20.80
C GLY A 306 8.24 10.79 20.52
N CYS A 307 8.83 10.24 21.58
CA CYS A 307 9.80 9.15 21.48
C CYS A 307 9.16 7.87 20.91
N TYR A 308 9.92 7.15 20.10
CA TYR A 308 9.57 5.84 19.56
C TYR A 308 10.80 4.93 19.48
N LEU A 309 10.58 3.64 19.38
CA LEU A 309 11.65 2.63 19.31
C LEU A 309 12.59 2.90 18.12
N GLY A 310 13.91 2.93 18.37
CA GLY A 310 14.92 3.21 17.33
C GLY A 310 15.12 4.69 16.97
N GLN A 311 14.36 5.61 17.56
CA GLN A 311 14.42 7.05 17.24
C GLN A 311 15.83 7.65 17.38
N GLU A 312 16.62 7.24 18.37
CA GLU A 312 17.96 7.79 18.59
C GLU A 312 18.84 7.70 17.34
N ILE A 313 18.77 6.55 16.67
CA ILE A 313 19.56 6.33 15.44
C ILE A 313 19.01 7.20 14.31
N VAL A 314 17.69 7.26 14.14
CA VAL A 314 17.02 8.09 13.12
C VAL A 314 17.41 9.57 13.29
N GLU A 315 17.34 10.10 14.52
CA GLU A 315 17.70 11.50 14.79
C GLU A 315 19.21 11.74 14.66
N ARG A 316 20.05 10.78 15.05
CA ARG A 316 21.52 10.89 14.87
C ARG A 316 21.90 10.98 13.40
N ILE A 317 21.27 10.17 12.55
CA ILE A 317 21.52 10.21 11.10
C ILE A 317 21.01 11.55 10.53
N ARG A 318 19.82 11.98 10.92
CA ARG A 318 19.26 13.28 10.53
C ARG A 318 20.19 14.44 10.88
N ALA A 319 20.73 14.46 12.10
CA ALA A 319 21.61 15.52 12.57
C ALA A 319 22.99 15.52 11.87
N ARG A 320 23.50 14.34 11.50
CA ARG A 320 24.82 14.19 10.83
C ARG A 320 24.74 14.23 9.31
N GLY A 321 23.55 14.08 8.73
CA GLY A 321 23.25 14.29 7.31
C GLY A 321 23.79 13.22 6.35
N ALA A 322 24.23 12.04 6.82
CA ALA A 322 24.86 11.07 5.93
C ALA A 322 24.31 9.66 6.13
N VAL A 323 23.65 9.13 5.12
CA VAL A 323 23.52 7.70 4.85
C VAL A 323 24.50 7.28 3.75
N HIS A 324 24.89 6.02 3.74
CA HIS A 324 25.87 5.54 2.77
C HIS A 324 25.25 5.13 1.44
N ARG A 325 23.94 4.98 1.39
CA ARG A 325 23.17 4.55 0.22
C ARG A 325 21.73 5.07 0.31
N HIS A 326 21.07 5.15 -0.86
CA HIS A 326 19.66 5.51 -0.97
C HIS A 326 18.93 4.55 -1.91
N LEU A 327 17.71 4.20 -1.56
CA LEU A 327 16.79 3.58 -2.50
C LEU A 327 16.30 4.64 -3.49
N ARG A 328 16.48 4.37 -4.79
CA ARG A 328 16.11 5.30 -5.86
C ARG A 328 15.19 4.65 -6.88
N PRO A 329 14.15 5.36 -7.33
CA PRO A 329 13.42 4.97 -8.53
C PRO A 329 14.30 5.23 -9.76
N LEU A 330 14.27 4.28 -10.69
CA LEU A 330 15.12 4.27 -11.88
C LEU A 330 14.25 4.05 -13.12
N GLU A 331 14.57 4.72 -14.23
CA GLU A 331 14.13 4.36 -15.55
C GLU A 331 15.23 3.61 -16.28
N LEU A 332 14.87 2.52 -16.92
CA LEU A 332 15.82 1.65 -17.61
C LEU A 332 15.76 1.84 -19.12
N ALA A 333 16.93 1.82 -19.73
CA ALA A 333 17.09 1.73 -21.20
C ALA A 333 17.80 0.42 -21.50
N GLY A 334 17.04 -0.58 -21.94
CA GLY A 334 17.51 -1.95 -22.19
C GLY A 334 16.57 -3.00 -21.63
N ALA A 335 17.02 -4.26 -21.61
CA ALA A 335 16.23 -5.36 -21.07
C ALA A 335 16.06 -5.24 -19.53
N VAL A 336 14.91 -5.68 -19.03
CA VAL A 336 14.61 -5.68 -17.57
C VAL A 336 15.53 -6.67 -16.85
N PRO A 337 16.38 -6.20 -15.92
CA PRO A 337 17.30 -7.06 -15.20
C PRO A 337 16.63 -7.76 -14.03
N PRO A 338 17.10 -8.94 -13.61
CA PRO A 338 16.67 -9.57 -12.38
C PRO A 338 17.10 -8.76 -11.15
N ALA A 339 16.36 -8.91 -10.05
CA ALA A 339 16.78 -8.41 -8.74
C ALA A 339 18.19 -8.92 -8.39
N GLY A 340 18.98 -8.09 -7.69
CA GLY A 340 20.38 -8.38 -7.38
C GLY A 340 21.38 -7.99 -8.46
N THR A 341 20.93 -7.50 -9.63
CA THR A 341 21.84 -7.03 -10.68
C THR A 341 22.61 -5.80 -10.21
N GLU A 342 23.95 -5.84 -10.34
CA GLU A 342 24.83 -4.72 -9.98
C GLU A 342 24.69 -3.55 -10.95
N LEU A 343 24.73 -2.35 -10.38
CA LEU A 343 24.83 -1.09 -11.09
C LEU A 343 26.27 -0.57 -10.99
N THR A 344 26.83 -0.12 -12.10
CA THR A 344 28.23 0.34 -12.15
C THR A 344 28.34 1.73 -12.79
N LEU A 345 29.35 2.49 -12.37
CA LEU A 345 29.82 3.68 -13.06
C LEU A 345 30.57 3.30 -14.35
N ASP A 346 30.85 4.29 -15.19
CA ASP A 346 31.57 4.07 -16.45
C ASP A 346 33.00 3.51 -16.28
N ASP A 347 33.61 3.73 -15.13
CA ASP A 347 34.93 3.18 -14.77
C ASP A 347 34.86 1.74 -14.20
N GLY A 348 33.65 1.14 -14.16
CA GLY A 348 33.42 -0.21 -13.61
C GLY A 348 33.26 -0.26 -12.09
N THR A 349 33.32 0.87 -11.38
CA THR A 349 33.08 0.92 -9.93
C THR A 349 31.62 0.57 -9.62
N VAL A 350 31.37 -0.33 -8.66
CA VAL A 350 30.04 -0.71 -8.22
C VAL A 350 29.34 0.50 -7.56
N ALA A 351 28.23 0.88 -8.13
CA ALA A 351 27.40 2.02 -7.70
C ALA A 351 26.23 1.62 -6.83
N GLY A 352 25.73 0.40 -6.99
CA GLY A 352 24.56 -0.08 -6.26
C GLY A 352 24.04 -1.39 -6.79
N THR A 353 22.79 -1.70 -6.44
CA THR A 353 22.12 -2.96 -6.82
C THR A 353 20.64 -2.71 -7.10
N ILE A 354 20.11 -3.30 -8.15
CA ILE A 354 18.67 -3.31 -8.44
C ILE A 354 17.96 -4.22 -7.45
N THR A 355 16.90 -3.73 -6.82
CA THR A 355 16.09 -4.48 -5.86
C THR A 355 14.83 -5.07 -6.50
N SER A 356 14.18 -4.30 -7.38
CA SER A 356 13.06 -4.74 -8.21
C SER A 356 13.09 -4.05 -9.55
N ALA A 357 12.59 -4.71 -10.59
CA ALA A 357 12.48 -4.13 -11.93
C ALA A 357 11.29 -4.74 -12.68
N ALA A 358 10.63 -3.93 -13.50
CA ALA A 358 9.52 -4.36 -14.33
C ALA A 358 9.43 -3.57 -15.63
N GLU A 359 8.81 -4.21 -16.62
CA GLU A 359 8.32 -3.54 -17.82
C GLU A 359 6.86 -3.14 -17.59
N LEU A 360 6.54 -1.91 -17.96
CA LEU A 360 5.18 -1.38 -18.02
C LEU A 360 4.78 -1.31 -19.49
N PRO A 361 4.09 -2.32 -20.02
CA PRO A 361 3.67 -2.36 -21.41
C PRO A 361 2.50 -1.37 -21.62
N LEU A 362 2.75 -0.31 -22.39
CA LEU A 362 1.78 0.71 -22.76
C LEU A 362 1.58 0.71 -24.27
N ARG A 363 0.40 1.08 -24.74
CA ARG A 363 0.12 1.23 -26.19
C ARG A 363 1.04 2.24 -26.88
N SER A 364 1.55 3.21 -26.11
CA SER A 364 2.53 4.19 -26.61
C SER A 364 3.95 3.64 -26.74
N GLY A 365 4.20 2.43 -26.31
CA GLY A 365 5.49 1.75 -26.20
C GLY A 365 5.80 1.34 -24.77
N ALA A 366 6.42 0.19 -24.59
CA ALA A 366 6.81 -0.31 -23.30
C ALA A 366 7.86 0.60 -22.66
N ARG A 367 7.73 0.80 -21.33
CA ARG A 367 8.73 1.50 -20.50
C ARG A 367 9.20 0.58 -19.39
N GLN A 368 10.46 0.67 -19.06
CA GLN A 368 11.08 -0.19 -18.07
C GLN A 368 11.49 0.66 -16.85
N PHE A 369 11.09 0.19 -15.68
CA PHE A 369 11.38 0.85 -14.39
C PHE A 369 12.04 -0.11 -13.42
N ALA A 370 12.76 0.44 -12.46
CA ALA A 370 13.35 -0.32 -11.38
C ALA A 370 13.37 0.49 -10.07
N LEU A 371 13.55 -0.22 -8.97
CA LEU A 371 14.06 0.33 -7.73
C LEU A 371 15.48 -0.19 -7.51
N GLY A 372 16.36 0.65 -7.01
CA GLY A 372 17.73 0.25 -6.75
C GLY A 372 18.32 0.95 -5.53
N MET A 373 19.09 0.19 -4.75
CA MET A 373 19.84 0.72 -3.62
C MET A 373 21.17 1.28 -4.14
N ILE A 374 21.29 2.61 -4.22
CA ILE A 374 22.43 3.32 -4.82
C ILE A 374 23.35 3.86 -3.71
N ARG A 375 24.65 3.69 -3.85
CA ARG A 375 25.65 4.26 -2.95
C ARG A 375 25.67 5.78 -3.07
N ALA A 376 25.69 6.48 -1.96
CA ALA A 376 25.69 7.95 -1.93
C ALA A 376 26.91 8.57 -2.64
N ASP A 377 28.08 7.92 -2.54
CA ASP A 377 29.31 8.37 -3.22
C ASP A 377 29.28 8.17 -4.75
N ALA A 378 28.52 7.18 -5.22
CA ALA A 378 28.30 6.95 -6.65
C ALA A 378 27.22 7.88 -7.21
N GLU A 379 26.12 8.10 -6.46
CA GLU A 379 25.06 9.05 -6.80
C GLU A 379 25.60 10.48 -6.92
N ALA A 380 26.55 10.86 -6.08
CA ALA A 380 27.23 12.17 -6.18
C ALA A 380 28.07 12.34 -7.45
N LYS A 381 28.46 11.24 -8.10
CA LYS A 381 29.27 11.25 -9.33
C LYS A 381 28.44 11.14 -10.60
N SER A 382 27.33 10.40 -10.56
CA SER A 382 26.50 10.15 -11.72
C SER A 382 25.03 9.94 -11.35
N GLN A 383 24.13 10.35 -12.24
CA GLN A 383 22.69 10.06 -12.18
C GLN A 383 22.29 8.88 -13.07
N SER A 384 23.26 8.27 -13.77
CA SER A 384 23.03 7.11 -14.64
C SER A 384 24.11 6.06 -14.45
N PHE A 385 23.72 4.80 -14.49
CA PHE A 385 24.56 3.65 -14.18
C PHE A 385 24.38 2.58 -15.24
N ARG A 386 25.45 1.86 -15.52
CA ARG A 386 25.39 0.68 -16.41
C ARG A 386 24.96 -0.55 -15.62
N TYR A 387 24.26 -1.45 -16.26
CA TYR A 387 24.03 -2.80 -15.73
C TYR A 387 24.22 -3.85 -16.81
N LYS A 388 24.57 -5.06 -16.37
CA LYS A 388 24.75 -6.21 -17.25
C LYS A 388 24.28 -7.48 -16.55
N PHE A 389 23.55 -8.31 -17.28
CA PHE A 389 23.16 -9.65 -16.82
C PHE A 389 23.10 -10.61 -18.01
N GLY A 390 23.75 -11.79 -17.89
CA GLY A 390 23.93 -12.68 -19.03
C GLY A 390 24.59 -11.98 -20.21
N ALA A 391 23.93 -11.98 -21.37
CA ALA A 391 24.38 -11.28 -22.58
C ALA A 391 23.72 -9.90 -22.77
N ALA A 392 22.77 -9.53 -21.92
CA ALA A 392 22.07 -8.24 -21.99
C ALA A 392 22.80 -7.17 -21.18
N GLU A 393 22.72 -5.94 -21.67
CA GLU A 393 23.25 -4.75 -20.99
C GLU A 393 22.27 -3.58 -21.15
N GLY A 394 22.40 -2.58 -20.29
CA GLY A 394 21.56 -1.40 -20.35
C GLY A 394 22.05 -0.27 -19.44
N MET A 395 21.24 0.78 -19.39
CA MET A 395 21.45 1.94 -18.54
C MET A 395 20.27 2.12 -17.59
N ALA A 396 20.55 2.46 -16.34
CA ALA A 396 19.57 2.84 -15.34
C ALA A 396 19.81 4.31 -14.96
N SER A 397 18.79 5.15 -15.09
CA SER A 397 18.86 6.58 -14.78
C SER A 397 17.93 6.89 -13.59
N ILE A 398 18.43 7.65 -12.61
CA ILE A 398 17.65 8.07 -11.44
C ILE A 398 16.49 8.96 -11.89
N LEU A 399 15.30 8.67 -11.38
CA LEU A 399 14.13 9.53 -11.51
C LEU A 399 14.01 10.44 -10.30
N GLU A 400 14.27 11.74 -10.49
CA GLU A 400 14.10 12.76 -9.45
C GLU A 400 12.62 13.06 -9.15
N THR A 401 11.75 12.79 -10.10
CA THR A 401 10.30 12.98 -10.01
C THR A 401 9.57 11.76 -10.58
N PRO A 402 8.35 11.48 -10.14
CA PRO A 402 7.55 10.39 -10.70
C PRO A 402 7.44 10.51 -12.22
N PRO A 403 7.53 9.39 -12.96
CA PRO A 403 7.54 9.41 -14.41
C PRO A 403 6.18 9.90 -14.97
N ARG A 404 6.23 10.69 -16.03
CA ARG A 404 5.03 10.98 -16.82
C ARG A 404 4.79 9.84 -17.80
N LEU A 405 3.72 9.09 -17.61
CA LEU A 405 3.43 7.93 -18.46
C LEU A 405 2.93 8.31 -19.87
N GLY A 406 2.66 9.58 -20.12
CA GLY A 406 2.14 10.05 -21.42
C GLY A 406 0.66 9.67 -21.61
N LYS A 407 -0.14 10.46 -22.33
CA LYS A 407 -1.49 10.04 -22.71
C LYS A 407 -1.35 9.05 -23.87
N GLY A 408 -1.85 7.82 -23.70
CA GLY A 408 -2.07 6.94 -24.84
C GLY A 408 -2.83 7.71 -25.92
N ARG A 409 -2.35 7.67 -27.17
CA ARG A 409 -3.10 8.24 -28.28
C ARG A 409 -4.39 7.43 -28.41
N ALA A 410 -5.53 8.12 -28.27
CA ALA A 410 -6.84 7.55 -28.53
C ALA A 410 -6.96 7.10 -29.98
#